data_5a3b67d691a20632da536c4a7245f1dd
#
_entry.id   5a3b67d691a20632da536c4a7245f1dd
#
_cell.length_a   1.000
_cell.length_b   1.000
_cell.length_c   1.000
_cell.angle_alpha   90.00
_cell.angle_beta   90.00
_cell.angle_gamma   90.00
#
_symmetry.space_group_name_H-M   'P 1'
#
loop_
_entity.id
_entity.type
_entity.pdbx_description
1 polymer ?
#
loop_
_entity_poly.entity_id
_entity_poly.type
_entity_poly.pdbx_seq_one_letter_code
_entity_poly.pdbx_strand_id
1 'polypeptide(L)'
;IAAPLIIAMGMGLSASQTSYLISAALVISGLATVLQIVQIGPLGSGLLSLQGTSFAFVGPLIFLYHGLVETHSSDAALGILFGSALVCAGVMIVLTTFVKTLRQFITSNVSGLTLVLIGGSLMETTARSLFETYSSAATPGPFLWVCGITLVALLGLSLGPWPRLRLVS
;
A
#
# COMPACT_ATOMS: atom_id res chain seq x y z
N ILE A 1 -5.07 5.63 -4.58
CA ILE A 1 -5.39 6.77 -3.68
C ILE A 1 -5.49 6.30 -2.23
N ALA A 2 -6.07 5.10 -1.95
CA ALA A 2 -6.31 4.65 -0.58
C ALA A 2 -5.02 4.55 0.26
N ALA A 3 -3.95 3.94 -0.24
CA ALA A 3 -2.72 3.77 0.53
C ALA A 3 -2.05 5.11 0.93
N PRO A 4 -1.84 6.10 0.03
CA PRO A 4 -1.32 7.40 0.45
C PRO A 4 -2.20 8.13 1.46
N LEU A 5 -3.53 7.99 1.36
CA LEU A 5 -4.45 8.59 2.31
C LEU A 5 -4.32 7.97 3.70
N ILE A 6 -4.25 6.64 3.79
CA ILE A 6 -4.07 5.92 5.06
C ILE A 6 -2.72 6.29 5.69
N ILE A 7 -1.65 6.41 4.90
CA ILE A 7 -0.35 6.85 5.37
C ILE A 7 -0.44 8.27 5.95
N ALA A 8 -1.06 9.21 5.22
CA ALA A 8 -1.20 10.58 5.67
C ALA A 8 -2.00 10.70 6.97
N MET A 9 -3.09 9.95 7.07
CA MET A 9 -3.90 9.89 8.30
C MET A 9 -3.14 9.25 9.46
N GLY A 10 -2.46 8.14 9.21
CA GLY A 10 -1.65 7.45 10.23
C GLY A 10 -0.45 8.26 10.72
N MET A 11 0.09 9.15 9.91
CA MET A 11 1.16 10.08 10.26
C MET A 11 0.65 11.38 10.89
N GLY A 12 -0.66 11.65 10.89
CA GLY A 12 -1.24 12.89 11.41
C GLY A 12 -0.82 14.13 10.61
N LEU A 13 -0.63 14.02 9.29
CA LEU A 13 -0.18 15.12 8.45
C LEU A 13 -1.25 16.21 8.31
N SER A 14 -0.79 17.45 8.12
CA SER A 14 -1.68 18.57 7.82
C SER A 14 -2.42 18.37 6.49
N ALA A 15 -3.55 19.05 6.31
CA ALA A 15 -4.35 18.95 5.07
C ALA A 15 -3.53 19.31 3.82
N SER A 16 -2.63 20.30 3.91
CA SER A 16 -1.75 20.70 2.80
C SER A 16 -0.72 19.62 2.46
N GLN A 17 -0.07 19.03 3.47
CA GLN A 17 0.90 17.94 3.30
C GLN A 17 0.22 16.68 2.76
N THR A 18 -0.98 16.37 3.23
CA THR A 18 -1.79 15.26 2.74
C THR A 18 -2.15 15.43 1.26
N SER A 19 -2.61 16.62 0.87
CA SER A 19 -2.92 16.93 -0.54
C SER A 19 -1.69 16.82 -1.44
N TYR A 20 -0.55 17.32 -0.99
CA TYR A 20 0.72 17.20 -1.70
C TYR A 20 1.14 15.74 -1.86
N LEU A 21 1.10 14.94 -0.80
CA LEU A 21 1.45 13.53 -0.83
C LEU A 21 0.58 12.72 -1.82
N ILE A 22 -0.75 12.95 -1.79
CA ILE A 22 -1.68 12.28 -2.69
C ILE A 22 -1.42 12.69 -4.14
N SER A 23 -1.24 13.99 -4.40
CA SER A 23 -0.97 14.51 -5.74
C SER A 23 0.34 13.95 -6.31
N ALA A 24 1.41 13.95 -5.52
CA ALA A 24 2.70 13.38 -5.91
C ALA A 24 2.58 11.87 -6.20
N ALA A 25 1.88 11.13 -5.35
CA ALA A 25 1.65 9.69 -5.54
C ALA A 25 0.88 9.40 -6.84
N LEU A 26 -0.14 10.21 -7.16
CA LEU A 26 -0.90 10.07 -8.41
C LEU A 26 -0.05 10.34 -9.65
N VAL A 27 0.74 11.41 -9.64
CA VAL A 27 1.61 11.76 -10.77
C VAL A 27 2.66 10.66 -11.00
N ILE A 28 3.33 10.21 -9.93
CA ILE A 28 4.35 9.15 -10.03
C ILE A 28 3.71 7.82 -10.47
N SER A 29 2.55 7.45 -9.94
CA SER A 29 1.82 6.26 -10.34
C SER A 29 1.42 6.32 -11.82
N GLY A 30 0.96 7.48 -12.30
CA GLY A 30 0.63 7.71 -13.70
C GLY A 30 1.85 7.55 -14.61
N LEU A 31 2.97 8.20 -14.27
CA LEU A 31 4.22 8.07 -15.02
C LEU A 31 4.75 6.63 -15.04
N ALA A 32 4.73 5.95 -13.89
CA ALA A 32 5.15 4.55 -13.80
C ALA A 32 4.26 3.64 -14.65
N THR A 33 2.95 3.88 -14.68
CA THR A 33 2.01 3.13 -15.51
C THR A 33 2.28 3.35 -17.01
N VAL A 34 2.55 4.59 -17.43
CA VAL A 34 2.91 4.90 -18.82
C VAL A 34 4.22 4.20 -19.21
N LEU A 35 5.26 4.26 -18.36
CA LEU A 35 6.53 3.56 -18.59
C LEU A 35 6.33 2.03 -18.69
N GLN A 36 5.41 1.48 -17.90
CA GLN A 36 5.08 0.05 -17.93
C GLN A 36 4.46 -0.37 -19.27
N ILE A 37 3.61 0.47 -19.86
CA ILE A 37 2.90 0.21 -21.11
C ILE A 37 3.79 0.42 -22.32
N VAL A 38 4.55 1.52 -22.35
CA VAL A 38 5.31 1.97 -23.55
C VAL A 38 6.52 1.10 -23.84
N GLN A 39 7.03 0.32 -22.89
CA GLN A 39 8.23 -0.52 -23.07
C GLN A 39 9.42 0.25 -23.64
N ILE A 40 10.14 1.00 -22.82
CA ILE A 40 11.36 1.69 -23.23
C ILE A 40 12.58 0.81 -22.90
N GLY A 41 13.10 0.09 -23.88
CA GLY A 41 14.24 -0.83 -23.73
C GLY A 41 13.93 -1.98 -22.77
N PRO A 42 14.71 -2.17 -21.68
CA PRO A 42 14.49 -3.21 -20.70
C PRO A 42 13.39 -2.85 -19.65
N LEU A 43 12.86 -1.64 -19.70
CA LEU A 43 11.84 -1.13 -18.79
C LEU A 43 10.45 -1.34 -19.35
N GLY A 44 9.55 -1.86 -18.50
CA GLY A 44 8.16 -2.11 -18.85
C GLY A 44 7.92 -3.53 -19.39
N SER A 45 6.72 -4.05 -19.12
CA SER A 45 6.29 -5.36 -19.58
C SER A 45 5.39 -5.33 -20.83
N GLY A 46 4.96 -4.14 -21.28
CA GLY A 46 3.97 -3.97 -22.34
C GLY A 46 2.54 -4.38 -21.95
N LEU A 47 2.34 -4.74 -20.69
CA LEU A 47 1.03 -5.08 -20.14
C LEU A 47 0.39 -3.86 -19.49
N LEU A 48 -0.92 -3.71 -19.67
CA LEU A 48 -1.71 -2.69 -18.99
C LEU A 48 -1.83 -3.06 -17.50
N SER A 49 -0.81 -2.72 -16.72
CA SER A 49 -0.80 -2.91 -15.27
C SER A 49 -0.68 -1.57 -14.59
N LEU A 50 -1.69 -1.19 -13.81
CA LEU A 50 -1.67 0.03 -13.02
C LEU A 50 -0.61 -0.09 -11.92
N GLN A 51 0.34 0.83 -11.93
CA GLN A 51 1.37 0.91 -10.90
C GLN A 51 0.86 1.82 -9.77
N GLY A 52 0.96 1.37 -8.54
CA GLY A 52 0.49 2.12 -7.38
C GLY A 52 1.33 1.83 -6.14
N THR A 53 1.02 2.56 -5.07
CA THR A 53 1.65 2.35 -3.76
C THR A 53 1.22 1.01 -3.17
N SER A 54 2.19 0.25 -2.68
CA SER A 54 1.93 -1.03 -2.02
C SER A 54 1.48 -0.81 -0.57
N PHE A 55 0.43 -1.49 -0.15
CA PHE A 55 -0.02 -1.50 1.24
C PHE A 55 1.00 -2.10 2.20
N ALA A 56 1.94 -2.92 1.73
CA ALA A 56 2.99 -3.51 2.55
C ALA A 56 3.89 -2.45 3.22
N PHE A 57 4.00 -1.26 2.64
CA PHE A 57 4.81 -0.16 3.18
C PHE A 57 4.06 0.74 4.16
N VAL A 58 2.73 0.63 4.27
CA VAL A 58 1.92 1.53 5.11
C VAL A 58 2.35 1.45 6.58
N GLY A 59 2.38 0.25 7.16
CA GLY A 59 2.79 0.05 8.55
C GLY A 59 4.22 0.51 8.83
N PRO A 60 5.23 0.02 8.09
CA PRO A 60 6.62 0.45 8.27
C PRO A 60 6.84 1.95 8.13
N LEU A 61 6.18 2.62 7.18
CA LEU A 61 6.32 4.07 6.99
C LEU A 61 5.74 4.87 8.15
N ILE A 62 4.56 4.50 8.64
CA ILE A 62 3.92 5.14 9.79
C ILE A 62 4.80 4.97 11.04
N PHE A 63 5.29 3.75 11.28
CA PHE A 63 6.16 3.45 12.42
C PHE A 63 7.46 4.26 12.37
N LEU A 64 8.12 4.31 11.20
CA LEU A 64 9.35 5.07 11.00
C LEU A 64 9.12 6.58 11.22
N TYR A 65 8.02 7.12 10.70
CA TYR A 65 7.67 8.53 10.85
C TYR A 65 7.50 8.92 12.31
N HIS A 66 6.76 8.15 13.09
CA HIS A 66 6.57 8.44 14.53
C HIS A 66 7.89 8.41 15.28
N GLY A 67 8.78 7.47 15.01
CA GLY A 67 10.12 7.45 15.60
C GLY A 67 10.99 8.65 15.21
N LEU A 68 10.82 9.18 14.00
CA LEU A 68 11.57 10.35 13.53
C LEU A 68 11.03 11.67 14.13
N VAL A 69 9.74 11.82 14.30
CA VAL A 69 9.10 13.04 14.83
C VAL A 69 9.45 13.25 16.30
N GLU A 70 9.79 12.22 17.07
CA GLU A 70 10.27 12.36 18.45
C GLU A 70 11.61 13.13 18.55
N THR A 71 12.42 13.09 17.49
CA THR A 71 13.77 13.69 17.47
C THR A 71 13.92 14.85 16.48
N HIS A 72 13.02 14.99 15.52
CA HIS A 72 13.11 15.97 14.44
C HIS A 72 11.76 16.68 14.23
N SER A 73 11.78 17.85 13.57
CA SER A 73 10.56 18.52 13.14
C SER A 73 9.81 17.69 12.07
N SER A 74 8.48 17.85 11.95
CA SER A 74 7.65 17.13 10.98
C SER A 74 8.19 17.20 9.55
N ASP A 75 8.66 18.38 9.12
CA ASP A 75 9.18 18.56 7.77
C ASP A 75 10.52 17.86 7.56
N ALA A 76 11.40 17.88 8.57
CA ALA A 76 12.66 17.15 8.53
C ALA A 76 12.42 15.62 8.55
N ALA A 77 11.47 15.15 9.36
CA ALA A 77 11.08 13.74 9.40
C ALA A 77 10.55 13.26 8.03
N LEU A 78 9.72 14.04 7.35
CA LEU A 78 9.28 13.75 5.98
C LEU A 78 10.45 13.73 4.99
N GLY A 79 11.38 14.68 5.08
CA GLY A 79 12.58 14.70 4.24
C GLY A 79 13.44 13.44 4.39
N ILE A 80 13.67 13.00 5.62
CA ILE A 80 14.42 11.78 5.93
C ILE A 80 13.66 10.54 5.40
N LEU A 81 12.35 10.51 5.56
CA LEU A 81 11.50 9.42 5.07
C LEU A 81 11.59 9.29 3.54
N PHE A 82 11.46 10.39 2.79
CA PHE A 82 11.60 10.38 1.34
C PHE A 82 13.04 10.04 0.92
N GLY A 83 14.04 10.51 1.64
CA GLY A 83 15.44 10.14 1.41
C GLY A 83 15.67 8.65 1.58
N SER A 84 15.14 8.05 2.65
CA SER A 84 15.21 6.60 2.89
C SER A 84 14.50 5.80 1.81
N ALA A 85 13.36 6.28 1.31
CA ALA A 85 12.63 5.65 0.21
C ALA A 85 13.45 5.65 -1.10
N LEU A 86 14.17 6.73 -1.40
CA LEU A 86 15.09 6.80 -2.54
C LEU A 86 16.24 5.79 -2.43
N VAL A 87 16.85 5.66 -1.24
CA VAL A 87 17.88 4.65 -0.99
C VAL A 87 17.31 3.24 -1.18
N CYS A 88 16.14 2.96 -0.62
CA CYS A 88 15.44 1.68 -0.82
C CYS A 88 15.17 1.41 -2.30
N ALA A 89 14.74 2.40 -3.07
CA ALA A 89 14.53 2.25 -4.51
C ALA A 89 15.84 1.89 -5.25
N GLY A 90 16.95 2.54 -4.89
CA GLY A 90 18.28 2.21 -5.43
C GLY A 90 18.69 0.75 -5.12
N VAL A 91 18.51 0.32 -3.89
CA VAL A 91 18.76 -1.07 -3.48
C VAL A 91 17.89 -2.05 -4.27
N MET A 92 16.60 -1.73 -4.47
CA MET A 92 15.68 -2.57 -5.23
C MET A 92 16.08 -2.68 -6.71
N ILE A 93 16.58 -1.60 -7.33
CA ILE A 93 17.12 -1.64 -8.70
C ILE A 93 18.32 -2.59 -8.78
N VAL A 94 19.25 -2.51 -7.84
CA VAL A 94 20.38 -3.43 -7.77
C VAL A 94 19.93 -4.88 -7.58
N LEU A 95 19.02 -5.14 -6.62
CA LEU A 95 18.46 -6.47 -6.39
C LEU A 95 17.75 -7.04 -7.61
N THR A 96 17.09 -6.19 -8.41
CA THR A 96 16.40 -6.60 -9.63
C THR A 96 17.36 -7.21 -10.65
N THR A 97 18.64 -6.80 -10.69
CA THR A 97 19.65 -7.42 -11.58
C THR A 97 19.96 -8.85 -11.17
N PHE A 98 19.79 -9.19 -9.89
CA PHE A 98 20.04 -10.53 -9.32
C PHE A 98 18.78 -11.38 -9.21
N VAL A 99 17.63 -10.92 -9.74
CA VAL A 99 16.33 -11.61 -9.65
C VAL A 99 16.40 -13.06 -10.15
N LYS A 100 17.18 -13.34 -11.20
CA LYS A 100 17.33 -14.71 -11.71
C LYS A 100 17.88 -15.67 -10.65
N THR A 101 18.83 -15.21 -9.85
CA THR A 101 19.42 -15.99 -8.75
C THR A 101 18.49 -16.05 -7.54
N LEU A 102 17.86 -14.92 -7.19
CA LEU A 102 16.89 -14.88 -6.09
C LEU A 102 15.66 -15.76 -6.35
N ARG A 103 15.23 -15.88 -7.59
CA ARG A 103 14.06 -16.70 -7.97
C ARG A 103 14.22 -18.18 -7.63
N GLN A 104 15.46 -18.66 -7.51
CA GLN A 104 15.74 -20.04 -7.07
C GLN A 104 15.39 -20.25 -5.59
N PHE A 105 15.48 -19.19 -4.77
CA PHE A 105 15.15 -19.22 -3.34
C PHE A 105 13.68 -18.89 -3.05
N ILE A 106 12.99 -18.20 -3.97
CA ILE A 106 11.58 -17.86 -3.83
C ILE A 106 10.73 -19.07 -4.26
N THR A 107 10.52 -19.98 -3.33
CA THR A 107 9.59 -21.10 -3.52
C THR A 107 8.15 -20.64 -3.37
N SER A 108 7.21 -21.42 -3.88
CA SER A 108 5.75 -21.17 -3.72
C SER A 108 5.35 -21.01 -2.25
N ASN A 109 6.01 -21.75 -1.34
CA ASN A 109 5.75 -21.68 0.11
C ASN A 109 6.16 -20.33 0.69
N VAL A 110 7.31 -19.79 0.27
CA VAL A 110 7.80 -18.47 0.71
C VAL A 110 6.86 -17.37 0.24
N SER A 111 6.40 -17.44 -1.01
CA SER A 111 5.42 -16.50 -1.56
C SER A 111 4.09 -16.56 -0.80
N GLY A 112 3.58 -17.76 -0.51
CA GLY A 112 2.36 -17.95 0.27
C GLY A 112 2.48 -17.39 1.70
N LEU A 113 3.60 -17.67 2.38
CA LEU A 113 3.87 -17.14 3.72
C LEU A 113 3.91 -15.60 3.73
N THR A 114 4.57 -15.00 2.73
CA THR A 114 4.65 -13.54 2.60
C THR A 114 3.26 -12.91 2.42
N LEU A 115 2.40 -13.52 1.59
CA LEU A 115 1.02 -13.05 1.42
C LEU A 115 0.21 -13.13 2.72
N VAL A 116 0.37 -14.20 3.49
CA VAL A 116 -0.29 -14.35 4.81
C VAL A 116 0.18 -13.29 5.79
N LEU A 117 1.49 -13.02 5.84
CA LEU A 117 2.05 -11.98 6.72
C LEU A 117 1.57 -10.57 6.34
N ILE A 118 1.56 -10.25 5.04
CA ILE A 118 1.02 -8.97 4.56
C ILE A 118 -0.47 -8.87 4.88
N GLY A 119 -1.25 -9.90 4.62
CA GLY A 119 -2.67 -9.93 4.93
C GLY A 119 -2.95 -9.76 6.43
N GLY A 120 -2.17 -10.43 7.29
CA GLY A 120 -2.26 -10.29 8.74
C GLY A 120 -1.95 -8.88 9.24
N SER A 121 -0.88 -8.26 8.73
CA SER A 121 -0.53 -6.88 9.10
C SER A 121 -1.57 -5.85 8.64
N LEU A 122 -2.16 -6.04 7.46
CA LEU A 122 -3.25 -5.19 6.98
C LEU A 122 -4.52 -5.38 7.81
N MET A 123 -4.81 -6.60 8.24
CA MET A 123 -5.95 -6.89 9.10
C MET A 123 -5.82 -6.18 10.45
N GLU A 124 -4.64 -6.19 11.06
CA GLU A 124 -4.37 -5.46 12.30
C GLU A 124 -4.57 -3.95 12.11
N THR A 125 -3.96 -3.36 11.08
CA THR A 125 -4.08 -1.93 10.79
C THR A 125 -5.53 -1.52 10.54
N THR A 126 -6.26 -2.32 9.76
CA THR A 126 -7.68 -2.07 9.47
C THR A 126 -8.55 -2.20 10.72
N ALA A 127 -8.31 -3.21 11.56
CA ALA A 127 -9.04 -3.38 12.81
C ALA A 127 -8.86 -2.19 13.74
N ARG A 128 -7.63 -1.69 13.91
CA ARG A 128 -7.36 -0.48 14.71
C ARG A 128 -8.12 0.74 14.17
N SER A 129 -8.04 1.00 12.87
CA SER A 129 -8.76 2.12 12.23
C SER A 129 -10.28 1.98 12.37
N LEU A 130 -10.81 0.75 12.31
CA LEU A 130 -12.24 0.49 12.53
C LEU A 130 -12.64 0.82 13.97
N PHE A 131 -11.85 0.41 14.98
CA PHE A 131 -12.12 0.70 16.38
C PHE A 131 -12.06 2.20 16.68
N GLU A 132 -11.07 2.91 16.15
CA GLU A 132 -10.94 4.36 16.30
C GLU A 132 -12.13 5.10 15.65
N THR A 133 -12.51 4.71 14.44
CA THR A 133 -13.66 5.30 13.74
C THR A 133 -14.97 4.97 14.48
N TYR A 134 -15.12 3.76 14.99
CA TYR A 134 -16.28 3.34 15.76
C TYR A 134 -16.42 4.13 17.06
N SER A 135 -15.32 4.34 17.79
CA SER A 135 -15.32 5.11 19.04
C SER A 135 -15.58 6.61 18.83
N SER A 136 -15.25 7.13 17.64
CA SER A 136 -15.42 8.55 17.29
C SER A 136 -16.77 8.84 16.61
N ALA A 137 -17.50 7.82 16.16
CA ALA A 137 -18.73 7.99 15.42
C ALA A 137 -19.92 8.30 16.34
N ALA A 138 -20.66 9.37 16.05
CA ALA A 138 -21.89 9.74 16.75
C ALA A 138 -23.02 8.69 16.61
N THR A 139 -23.01 7.89 15.53
CA THR A 139 -23.97 6.80 15.26
C THR A 139 -23.23 5.58 14.69
N PRO A 140 -22.80 4.62 15.50
CA PRO A 140 -21.99 3.48 15.06
C PRO A 140 -22.77 2.45 14.20
N GLY A 141 -24.09 2.44 14.28
CA GLY A 141 -24.93 1.44 13.62
C GLY A 141 -24.78 1.37 12.09
N PRO A 142 -24.93 2.45 11.32
CA PRO A 142 -24.83 2.43 9.85
C PRO A 142 -23.46 1.97 9.35
N PHE A 143 -22.41 2.33 10.07
CA PHE A 143 -21.02 1.99 9.71
C PHE A 143 -20.76 0.47 9.77
N LEU A 144 -21.22 -0.20 10.82
CA LEU A 144 -21.08 -1.64 10.96
C LEU A 144 -21.86 -2.41 9.87
N TRP A 145 -23.05 -1.93 9.52
CA TRP A 145 -23.84 -2.52 8.43
C TRP A 145 -23.10 -2.42 7.08
N VAL A 146 -22.52 -1.28 6.75
CA VAL A 146 -21.77 -1.10 5.51
C VAL A 146 -20.56 -2.01 5.48
N CYS A 147 -19.77 -2.07 6.57
CA CYS A 147 -18.63 -2.98 6.68
C CYS A 147 -19.05 -4.46 6.55
N GLY A 148 -20.12 -4.87 7.23
CA GLY A 148 -20.65 -6.22 7.16
C GLY A 148 -21.10 -6.61 5.76
N ILE A 149 -21.88 -5.75 5.10
CA ILE A 149 -22.36 -5.98 3.72
C ILE A 149 -21.18 -6.08 2.76
N THR A 150 -20.18 -5.19 2.86
CA THR A 150 -18.99 -5.20 2.00
C THR A 150 -18.20 -6.48 2.18
N LEU A 151 -18.00 -6.92 3.41
CA LEU A 151 -17.29 -8.17 3.73
C LEU A 151 -18.02 -9.39 3.19
N VAL A 152 -19.32 -9.47 3.39
CA VAL A 152 -20.16 -10.56 2.87
C VAL A 152 -20.17 -10.56 1.34
N ALA A 153 -20.25 -9.41 0.71
CA ALA A 153 -20.20 -9.26 -0.75
C ALA A 153 -18.86 -9.75 -1.31
N LEU A 154 -17.73 -9.34 -0.70
CA LEU A 154 -16.39 -9.76 -1.10
C LEU A 154 -16.19 -11.28 -0.92
N LEU A 155 -16.61 -11.83 0.22
CA LEU A 155 -16.55 -13.27 0.45
C LEU A 155 -17.45 -14.04 -0.51
N GLY A 156 -18.66 -13.55 -0.76
CA GLY A 156 -19.60 -14.17 -1.71
C GLY A 156 -19.08 -14.18 -3.13
N LEU A 157 -18.44 -13.07 -3.57
CA LEU A 157 -17.78 -12.99 -4.89
C LEU A 157 -16.54 -13.90 -4.96
N SER A 158 -15.75 -13.96 -3.90
CA SER A 158 -14.51 -14.77 -3.85
C SER A 158 -14.80 -16.27 -3.81
N LEU A 159 -15.83 -16.69 -3.06
CA LEU A 159 -16.23 -18.11 -2.91
C LEU A 159 -17.22 -18.55 -3.99
N GLY A 160 -17.79 -17.62 -4.75
CA GLY A 160 -18.79 -17.91 -5.77
C GLY A 160 -18.27 -18.84 -6.87
N PRO A 161 -19.14 -19.72 -7.42
CA PRO A 161 -18.76 -20.70 -8.45
C PRO A 161 -18.53 -20.10 -9.83
N TRP A 162 -18.58 -18.77 -9.96
CA TRP A 162 -18.50 -18.06 -11.25
C TRP A 162 -17.06 -17.64 -11.57
N PRO A 163 -16.35 -18.36 -12.47
CA PRO A 163 -14.94 -18.11 -12.75
C PRO A 163 -14.66 -16.73 -13.38
N ARG A 164 -15.66 -16.12 -14.03
CA ARG A 164 -15.53 -14.79 -14.64
C ARG A 164 -15.55 -13.64 -13.62
N LEU A 165 -16.18 -13.84 -12.47
CA LEU A 165 -16.23 -12.81 -11.41
C LEU A 165 -14.98 -12.82 -10.51
N ARG A 166 -14.23 -13.94 -10.47
CA ARG A 166 -12.93 -14.01 -9.77
C ARG A 166 -11.85 -13.13 -10.38
N LEU A 167 -12.01 -12.68 -11.63
CA LEU A 167 -11.06 -11.78 -12.29
C LEU A 167 -11.30 -10.31 -11.93
N VAL A 168 -12.41 -10.00 -11.28
CA VAL A 168 -12.81 -8.62 -10.93
C VAL A 168 -12.67 -8.35 -9.42
N SER A 169 -12.50 -9.39 -8.60
CA SER A 169 -12.24 -9.28 -7.16
C SER A 169 -10.73 -9.24 -6.88
#